data_1ecbb6f65ca2f082e0fdada3d74f790c
#
_entry.id   1ecbb6f65ca2f082e0fdada3d74f790c
#
_cell.length_a   1.000
_cell.length_b   1.000
_cell.length_c   1.000
_cell.angle_alpha   90.00
_cell.angle_beta   90.00
_cell.angle_gamma   90.00
#
_symmetry.space_group_name_H-M   'P 1'
#
loop_
_entity.id
_entity.type
_entity.pdbx_description
1 polymer ?
#
loop_
_entity_poly.entity_id
_entity_poly.type
_entity_poly.pdbx_seq_one_letter_code
_entity_poly.pdbx_strand_id
1 'polypeptide(L)'
;KTGRANPINVKQPESQSPMGMIYTSGTTGDPKGVVLSHRNLIFECDVVLPLLGMTKDDRSLAFLPWAHVFGQVAEVHGLINAGGSAGLVDDVNTLIEELGVVKPSMFFAVPRVYNRIYERLIGQMQEKPGFIRSLFYGGLKQAKREREGETLSFMENLTLTLARKIIFKKVLNRFGGNLRIAVSGASALSPQVAEF
;
A
#
# COMPACT_ATOMS: atom_id res chain seq x y z
N LYS A 1 17.34 -21.16 21.60
CA LYS A 1 17.88 -21.35 22.97
C LYS A 1 19.33 -20.89 23.10
N THR A 2 20.16 -21.03 22.06
CA THR A 2 21.58 -20.61 22.04
C THR A 2 21.82 -19.11 22.08
N GLY A 3 20.96 -18.28 21.47
CA GLY A 3 21.11 -16.83 21.45
C GLY A 3 20.90 -16.15 22.82
N ARG A 4 20.11 -16.76 23.71
CA ARG A 4 19.94 -16.25 25.08
C ARG A 4 21.12 -16.60 25.99
N ALA A 5 21.82 -17.68 25.69
CA ALA A 5 23.00 -18.10 26.46
C ALA A 5 24.26 -17.27 26.11
N ASN A 6 24.32 -16.73 24.88
CA ASN A 6 25.42 -15.91 24.40
C ASN A 6 24.87 -14.60 23.78
N PRO A 7 24.45 -13.63 24.59
CA PRO A 7 23.96 -12.35 24.09
C PRO A 7 25.10 -11.58 23.39
N ILE A 8 24.84 -11.13 22.17
CA ILE A 8 25.75 -10.23 21.47
C ILE A 8 25.65 -8.85 22.14
N ASN A 9 26.75 -8.34 22.64
CA ASN A 9 26.81 -6.98 23.15
C ASN A 9 26.90 -6.02 21.96
N VAL A 10 25.74 -5.49 21.52
CA VAL A 10 25.66 -4.54 20.41
C VAL A 10 25.75 -3.13 20.99
N LYS A 11 26.81 -2.39 20.61
CA LYS A 11 26.89 -0.95 20.93
C LYS A 11 25.73 -0.23 20.23
N GLN A 12 24.97 0.54 20.99
CA GLN A 12 23.92 1.37 20.42
C GLN A 12 24.53 2.39 19.46
N PRO A 13 24.03 2.49 18.21
CA PRO A 13 24.54 3.48 17.26
C PRO A 13 24.15 4.88 17.69
N GLU A 14 25.02 5.85 17.37
CA GLU A 14 24.67 7.27 17.52
C GLU A 14 23.66 7.67 16.46
N SER A 15 22.75 8.58 16.77
CA SER A 15 21.67 8.99 15.87
C SER A 15 22.16 9.53 14.52
N GLN A 16 23.33 10.14 14.48
CA GLN A 16 23.97 10.66 13.27
C GLN A 16 24.85 9.64 12.55
N SER A 17 25.09 8.47 13.13
CA SER A 17 25.87 7.42 12.47
C SER A 17 25.18 6.97 11.19
N PRO A 18 25.96 6.64 10.13
CA PRO A 18 25.42 6.04 8.92
C PRO A 18 24.64 4.75 9.23
N MET A 19 23.41 4.66 8.76
CA MET A 19 22.57 3.47 8.82
C MET A 19 22.68 2.65 7.54
N GLY A 20 22.72 3.34 6.40
CA GLY A 20 22.80 2.70 5.10
C GLY A 20 23.17 3.68 3.99
N MET A 21 23.42 3.14 2.81
CA MET A 21 23.68 3.90 1.60
C MET A 21 22.78 3.41 0.48
N ILE A 22 22.10 4.34 -0.18
CA ILE A 22 21.24 4.05 -1.33
C ILE A 22 21.83 4.72 -2.55
N TYR A 23 22.05 3.92 -3.59
CA TYR A 23 22.57 4.43 -4.86
C TYR A 23 21.43 4.94 -5.73
N THR A 24 21.61 6.13 -6.29
CA THR A 24 20.74 6.73 -7.27
C THR A 24 21.45 6.84 -8.63
N SER A 25 20.70 6.72 -9.73
CA SER A 25 21.23 7.03 -11.07
C SER A 25 21.48 8.53 -11.13
N GLY A 26 22.76 8.94 -11.07
CA GLY A 26 23.14 10.34 -11.20
C GLY A 26 22.74 10.91 -12.57
N THR A 27 22.37 12.18 -12.64
CA THR A 27 22.10 12.90 -13.90
C THR A 27 23.32 12.95 -14.83
N THR A 28 24.50 12.68 -14.29
CA THR A 28 25.80 12.69 -15.01
C THR A 28 26.27 11.30 -15.46
N GLY A 29 25.44 10.25 -15.26
CA GLY A 29 25.74 8.87 -15.67
C GLY A 29 26.35 8.00 -14.56
N ASP A 30 27.14 8.53 -13.65
CA ASP A 30 27.71 7.76 -12.55
C ASP A 30 26.76 7.66 -11.37
N PRO A 31 26.56 6.44 -10.79
CA PRO A 31 25.73 6.27 -9.61
C PRO A 31 26.26 7.06 -8.41
N LYS A 32 25.36 7.77 -7.72
CA LYS A 32 25.68 8.52 -6.50
C LYS A 32 25.15 7.80 -5.27
N GLY A 33 26.02 7.54 -4.31
CA GLY A 33 25.64 6.96 -3.02
C GLY A 33 25.10 8.03 -2.08
N VAL A 34 23.82 7.91 -1.69
CA VAL A 34 23.20 8.76 -0.67
C VAL A 34 23.30 8.07 0.68
N VAL A 35 24.04 8.65 1.59
CA VAL A 35 24.20 8.13 2.96
C VAL A 35 23.02 8.57 3.80
N LEU A 36 22.34 7.62 4.43
CA LEU A 36 21.25 7.84 5.36
C LEU A 36 21.73 7.54 6.79
N SER A 37 21.45 8.43 7.72
CA SER A 37 21.72 8.22 9.14
C SER A 37 20.52 7.53 9.83
N HIS A 38 20.77 6.97 11.03
CA HIS A 38 19.70 6.47 11.89
C HIS A 38 18.64 7.52 12.17
N ARG A 39 19.05 8.79 12.33
CA ARG A 39 18.12 9.91 12.56
C ARG A 39 17.19 10.14 11.37
N ASN A 40 17.69 10.05 10.12
CA ASN A 40 16.84 10.22 8.95
C ASN A 40 15.73 9.17 8.94
N LEU A 41 16.08 7.91 9.20
CA LEU A 41 15.12 6.81 9.22
C LEU A 41 14.07 6.98 10.33
N ILE A 42 14.52 7.26 11.56
CA ILE A 42 13.63 7.44 12.72
C ILE A 42 12.67 8.61 12.47
N PHE A 43 13.17 9.73 11.93
CA PHE A 43 12.36 10.90 11.61
C PHE A 43 11.24 10.55 10.63
N GLU A 44 11.54 9.82 9.55
CA GLU A 44 10.52 9.37 8.59
C GLU A 44 9.48 8.45 9.26
N CYS A 45 9.92 7.51 10.09
CA CYS A 45 9.00 6.66 10.83
C CYS A 45 8.10 7.47 11.78
N ASP A 46 8.66 8.43 12.52
CA ASP A 46 7.91 9.24 13.47
C ASP A 46 6.88 10.17 12.80
N VAL A 47 7.13 10.59 11.55
CA VAL A 47 6.21 11.44 10.79
C VAL A 47 5.17 10.62 10.03
N VAL A 48 5.59 9.57 9.33
CA VAL A 48 4.73 8.82 8.40
C VAL A 48 3.81 7.84 9.12
N LEU A 49 4.30 7.15 10.16
CA LEU A 49 3.50 6.13 10.84
C LEU A 49 2.23 6.67 11.50
N PRO A 50 2.26 7.81 12.20
CA PRO A 50 1.04 8.41 12.76
C PRO A 50 0.02 8.78 11.69
N LEU A 51 0.47 9.28 10.53
CA LEU A 51 -0.41 9.63 9.40
C LEU A 51 -1.10 8.39 8.81
N LEU A 52 -0.39 7.27 8.74
CA LEU A 52 -0.92 6.00 8.24
C LEU A 52 -1.69 5.23 9.34
N GLY A 53 -1.58 5.64 10.59
CA GLY A 53 -2.17 4.90 11.72
C GLY A 53 -1.73 3.44 11.73
N MET A 54 -0.44 3.19 11.50
CA MET A 54 0.14 1.84 11.52
C MET A 54 0.17 1.28 12.92
N THR A 55 -0.15 0.00 13.05
CA THR A 55 -0.21 -0.72 14.32
C THR A 55 0.47 -2.09 14.20
N LYS A 56 0.67 -2.76 15.33
CA LYS A 56 1.19 -4.13 15.39
C LYS A 56 0.30 -5.17 14.70
N ASP A 57 -0.97 -4.86 14.50
CA ASP A 57 -1.94 -5.76 13.87
C ASP A 57 -1.94 -5.62 12.34
N ASP A 58 -1.17 -4.65 11.82
CA ASP A 58 -1.06 -4.43 10.39
C ASP A 58 -0.12 -5.45 9.72
N ARG A 59 -0.50 -5.79 8.50
CA ARG A 59 0.23 -6.69 7.61
C ARG A 59 0.34 -6.08 6.23
N SER A 60 1.54 -6.12 5.65
CA SER A 60 1.80 -5.75 4.27
C SER A 60 2.04 -6.97 3.39
N LEU A 61 1.88 -6.81 2.09
CA LEU A 61 2.40 -7.71 1.07
C LEU A 61 3.55 -7.02 0.36
N ALA A 62 4.78 -7.37 0.76
CA ALA A 62 6.01 -6.73 0.33
C ALA A 62 6.52 -7.32 -0.99
N PHE A 63 6.62 -6.50 -2.01
CA PHE A 63 7.19 -6.82 -3.32
C PHE A 63 8.10 -5.70 -3.84
N LEU A 64 8.11 -4.54 -3.17
CA LEU A 64 9.00 -3.44 -3.54
C LEU A 64 10.47 -3.81 -3.24
N PRO A 65 11.41 -3.45 -4.11
CA PRO A 65 12.82 -3.68 -3.84
C PRO A 65 13.27 -2.95 -2.57
N TRP A 66 13.79 -3.68 -1.60
CA TRP A 66 14.29 -3.08 -0.35
C TRP A 66 15.63 -2.33 -0.53
N ALA A 67 16.26 -2.46 -1.69
CA ALA A 67 17.37 -1.60 -2.09
C ALA A 67 16.92 -0.17 -2.43
N HIS A 68 15.60 0.07 -2.60
CA HIS A 68 15.03 1.38 -2.88
C HIS A 68 14.40 1.96 -1.60
N VAL A 69 14.60 3.28 -1.38
CA VAL A 69 14.17 3.97 -0.16
C VAL A 69 12.69 3.79 0.16
N PHE A 70 11.81 3.76 -0.83
CA PHE A 70 10.38 3.61 -0.61
C PHE A 70 10.03 2.26 0.02
N GLY A 71 10.53 1.14 -0.53
CA GLY A 71 10.32 -0.19 0.04
C GLY A 71 11.03 -0.36 1.38
N GLN A 72 12.26 0.15 1.50
CA GLN A 72 13.04 0.02 2.71
C GLN A 72 12.46 0.83 3.88
N VAL A 73 12.20 2.12 3.69
CA VAL A 73 11.81 3.03 4.77
C VAL A 73 10.31 2.95 5.06
N ALA A 74 9.47 3.18 4.03
CA ALA A 74 8.03 3.28 4.25
C ALA A 74 7.39 1.94 4.63
N GLU A 75 7.86 0.82 4.05
CA GLU A 75 7.29 -0.49 4.31
C GLU A 75 8.05 -1.24 5.41
N VAL A 76 9.33 -1.59 5.19
CA VAL A 76 10.06 -2.48 6.10
C VAL A 76 10.28 -1.84 7.46
N HIS A 77 10.92 -0.67 7.49
CA HIS A 77 11.19 0.00 8.78
C HIS A 77 9.90 0.52 9.43
N GLY A 78 8.91 0.94 8.62
CA GLY A 78 7.59 1.30 9.12
C GLY A 78 6.93 0.12 9.87
N LEU A 79 6.90 -1.07 9.26
CA LEU A 79 6.34 -2.27 9.89
C LEU A 79 7.13 -2.70 11.13
N ILE A 80 8.48 -2.66 11.08
CA ILE A 80 9.33 -2.99 12.24
C ILE A 80 9.01 -2.04 13.41
N ASN A 81 8.94 -0.73 13.16
CA ASN A 81 8.65 0.27 14.17
C ASN A 81 7.24 0.12 14.76
N ALA A 82 6.26 -0.19 13.93
CA ALA A 82 4.88 -0.45 14.38
C ALA A 82 4.68 -1.82 15.05
N GLY A 83 5.64 -2.75 14.90
CA GLY A 83 5.51 -4.15 15.34
C GLY A 83 4.61 -4.98 14.43
N GLY A 84 4.40 -4.54 13.19
CA GLY A 84 3.59 -5.20 12.17
C GLY A 84 4.27 -6.41 11.53
N SER A 85 3.66 -6.95 10.48
CA SER A 85 4.17 -8.12 9.74
C SER A 85 4.15 -7.91 8.24
N ALA A 86 4.96 -8.67 7.49
CA ALA A 86 4.95 -8.68 6.03
C ALA A 86 4.91 -10.10 5.48
N GLY A 87 4.10 -10.33 4.45
CA GLY A 87 4.25 -11.44 3.52
C GLY A 87 5.18 -11.00 2.39
N LEU A 88 6.10 -11.86 1.96
CA LEU A 88 7.03 -11.58 0.87
C LEU A 88 6.53 -12.22 -0.42
N VAL A 89 6.62 -11.49 -1.52
CA VAL A 89 6.29 -11.97 -2.86
C VAL A 89 7.57 -12.38 -3.57
N ASP A 90 7.65 -13.63 -4.00
CA ASP A 90 8.80 -14.14 -4.77
C ASP A 90 8.72 -13.71 -6.25
N ASP A 91 7.53 -13.69 -6.83
CA ASP A 91 7.29 -13.31 -8.22
C ASP A 91 6.21 -12.24 -8.32
N VAL A 92 6.55 -11.07 -8.88
CA VAL A 92 5.59 -9.96 -9.09
C VAL A 92 4.39 -10.37 -9.96
N ASN A 93 4.53 -11.40 -10.79
CA ASN A 93 3.42 -11.91 -11.60
C ASN A 93 2.34 -12.59 -10.76
N THR A 94 2.68 -13.16 -9.59
CA THR A 94 1.74 -13.80 -8.65
C THR A 94 1.16 -12.83 -7.63
N LEU A 95 1.52 -11.55 -7.67
CA LEU A 95 1.13 -10.53 -6.70
C LEU A 95 -0.38 -10.52 -6.38
N ILE A 96 -1.23 -10.64 -7.41
CA ILE A 96 -2.70 -10.62 -7.23
C ILE A 96 -3.21 -11.86 -6.48
N GLU A 97 -2.59 -13.01 -6.72
CA GLU A 97 -2.92 -14.27 -6.05
C GLU A 97 -2.46 -14.23 -4.59
N GLU A 98 -1.26 -13.72 -4.37
CA GLU A 98 -0.68 -13.57 -3.03
C GLU A 98 -1.46 -12.58 -2.14
N LEU A 99 -2.09 -11.55 -2.71
CA LEU A 99 -3.01 -10.67 -1.97
C LEU A 99 -4.14 -11.46 -1.30
N GLY A 100 -4.67 -12.47 -1.99
CA GLY A 100 -5.73 -13.34 -1.46
C GLY A 100 -5.25 -14.26 -0.33
N VAL A 101 -3.98 -14.65 -0.35
CA VAL A 101 -3.35 -15.55 0.64
C VAL A 101 -2.93 -14.75 1.88
N VAL A 102 -2.16 -13.69 1.68
CA VAL A 102 -1.59 -12.88 2.77
C VAL A 102 -2.64 -12.01 3.46
N LYS A 103 -3.66 -11.58 2.71
CA LYS A 103 -4.76 -10.71 3.19
C LYS A 103 -4.23 -9.47 3.90
N PRO A 104 -3.43 -8.65 3.21
CA PRO A 104 -2.80 -7.50 3.83
C PRO A 104 -3.83 -6.46 4.27
N SER A 105 -3.52 -5.76 5.36
CA SER A 105 -4.26 -4.55 5.79
C SER A 105 -3.66 -3.28 5.18
N MET A 106 -2.40 -3.35 4.76
CA MET A 106 -1.69 -2.26 4.10
C MET A 106 -1.01 -2.75 2.83
N PHE A 107 -1.01 -1.90 1.79
CA PHE A 107 -0.38 -2.22 0.52
C PHE A 107 0.43 -1.03 0.00
N PHE A 108 1.75 -1.20 -0.10
CA PHE A 108 2.67 -0.19 -0.60
C PHE A 108 3.04 -0.50 -2.03
N ALA A 109 2.73 0.40 -2.96
CA ALA A 109 3.03 0.17 -4.36
C ALA A 109 3.35 1.47 -5.12
N VAL A 110 3.99 1.32 -6.27
CA VAL A 110 4.19 2.43 -7.21
C VAL A 110 2.93 2.63 -8.06
N PRO A 111 2.69 3.84 -8.62
CA PRO A 111 1.50 4.15 -9.41
C PRO A 111 1.21 3.16 -10.53
N ARG A 112 2.24 2.64 -11.17
CA ARG A 112 2.09 1.65 -12.27
C ARG A 112 1.32 0.39 -11.84
N VAL A 113 1.47 -0.04 -10.60
CA VAL A 113 0.75 -1.21 -10.06
C VAL A 113 -0.72 -0.89 -9.89
N TYR A 114 -1.04 0.27 -9.30
CA TYR A 114 -2.43 0.73 -9.14
C TYR A 114 -3.12 0.95 -10.48
N ASN A 115 -2.44 1.58 -11.45
CA ASN A 115 -2.97 1.76 -12.79
C ASN A 115 -3.32 0.41 -13.44
N ARG A 116 -2.42 -0.58 -13.36
CA ARG A 116 -2.65 -1.93 -13.91
C ARG A 116 -3.84 -2.64 -13.24
N ILE A 117 -3.97 -2.49 -11.92
CA ILE A 117 -5.11 -3.03 -11.17
C ILE A 117 -6.41 -2.36 -11.63
N TYR A 118 -6.42 -1.03 -11.71
CA TYR A 118 -7.56 -0.23 -12.17
C TYR A 118 -7.98 -0.64 -13.58
N GLU A 119 -7.06 -0.63 -14.55
CA GLU A 119 -7.32 -1.01 -15.96
C GLU A 119 -7.91 -2.41 -16.05
N ARG A 120 -7.36 -3.38 -15.31
CA ARG A 120 -7.86 -4.75 -15.29
C ARG A 120 -9.27 -4.85 -14.71
N LEU A 121 -9.57 -4.10 -13.64
CA LEU A 121 -10.91 -4.06 -13.03
C LEU A 121 -11.92 -3.42 -13.97
N ILE A 122 -11.58 -2.31 -14.60
CA ILE A 122 -12.45 -1.62 -15.57
C ILE A 122 -12.69 -2.51 -16.79
N GLY A 123 -11.65 -3.15 -17.35
CA GLY A 123 -11.78 -4.08 -18.46
C GLY A 123 -12.74 -5.24 -18.14
N GLN A 124 -12.54 -5.90 -16.99
CA GLN A 124 -13.45 -6.94 -16.53
C GLN A 124 -14.88 -6.47 -16.30
N MET A 125 -15.06 -5.20 -15.89
CA MET A 125 -16.38 -4.62 -15.68
C MET A 125 -17.09 -4.35 -17.01
N GLN A 126 -16.36 -3.98 -18.06
CA GLN A 126 -16.93 -3.79 -19.39
C GLN A 126 -17.55 -5.06 -19.99
N GLU A 127 -17.03 -6.24 -19.62
CA GLU A 127 -17.56 -7.55 -20.03
C GLU A 127 -18.82 -7.99 -19.26
N LYS A 128 -19.19 -7.27 -18.19
CA LYS A 128 -20.35 -7.63 -17.38
C LYS A 128 -21.67 -7.14 -18.00
N PRO A 129 -22.81 -7.80 -17.67
CA PRO A 129 -24.13 -7.35 -18.09
C PRO A 129 -24.41 -5.89 -17.77
N GLY A 130 -25.20 -5.21 -18.59
CA GLY A 130 -25.46 -3.79 -18.49
C GLY A 130 -25.92 -3.30 -17.11
N PHE A 131 -26.77 -4.08 -16.44
CA PHE A 131 -27.24 -3.73 -15.08
C PHE A 131 -26.12 -3.77 -14.04
N ILE A 132 -25.15 -4.70 -14.14
CA ILE A 132 -23.97 -4.75 -13.24
C ILE A 132 -23.08 -3.55 -13.50
N ARG A 133 -22.86 -3.20 -14.78
CA ARG A 133 -22.08 -2.00 -15.13
C ARG A 133 -22.73 -0.72 -14.59
N SER A 134 -24.04 -0.58 -14.79
CA SER A 134 -24.79 0.58 -14.28
C SER A 134 -24.71 0.66 -12.76
N LEU A 135 -24.85 -0.45 -12.05
CA LEU A 135 -24.74 -0.53 -10.60
C LEU A 135 -23.30 -0.16 -10.13
N PHE A 136 -22.27 -0.62 -10.84
CA PHE A 136 -20.86 -0.33 -10.54
C PHE A 136 -20.57 1.17 -10.66
N TYR A 137 -20.83 1.75 -11.84
CA TYR A 137 -20.54 3.17 -12.07
C TYR A 137 -21.45 4.10 -11.25
N GLY A 138 -22.72 3.73 -11.08
CA GLY A 138 -23.64 4.42 -10.17
C GLY A 138 -23.12 4.39 -8.73
N GLY A 139 -22.68 3.23 -8.26
CA GLY A 139 -22.11 3.06 -6.93
C GLY A 139 -20.83 3.90 -6.72
N LEU A 140 -19.90 3.93 -7.69
CA LEU A 140 -18.71 4.77 -7.63
C LEU A 140 -19.06 6.25 -7.54
N LYS A 141 -19.99 6.72 -8.38
CA LYS A 141 -20.47 8.12 -8.36
C LYS A 141 -21.03 8.49 -6.99
N GLN A 142 -21.89 7.63 -6.42
CA GLN A 142 -22.50 7.90 -5.13
C GLN A 142 -21.48 7.82 -3.98
N ALA A 143 -20.53 6.89 -4.04
CA ALA A 143 -19.45 6.80 -3.05
C ALA A 143 -18.56 8.06 -3.04
N LYS A 144 -18.30 8.65 -4.22
CA LYS A 144 -17.56 9.90 -4.33
C LYS A 144 -18.35 11.05 -3.67
N ARG A 145 -19.63 11.23 -4.01
CA ARG A 145 -20.49 12.28 -3.45
C ARG A 145 -20.64 12.15 -1.92
N GLU A 146 -20.78 10.92 -1.41
CA GLU A 146 -20.81 10.67 0.03
C GLU A 146 -19.51 11.11 0.73
N ARG A 147 -18.33 10.84 0.13
CA ARG A 147 -17.03 11.30 0.65
C ARG A 147 -16.90 12.83 0.62
N GLU A 148 -17.51 13.48 -0.34
CA GLU A 148 -17.54 14.94 -0.47
C GLU A 148 -18.56 15.59 0.49
N GLY A 149 -19.27 14.79 1.29
CA GLY A 149 -20.24 15.26 2.29
C GLY A 149 -21.62 15.59 1.73
N GLU A 150 -21.90 15.18 0.49
CA GLU A 150 -23.21 15.40 -0.12
C GLU A 150 -24.28 14.46 0.45
N THR A 151 -25.49 14.98 0.62
CA THR A 151 -26.65 14.16 1.02
C THR A 151 -27.18 13.38 -0.20
N LEU A 152 -27.22 12.06 -0.07
CA LEU A 152 -27.75 11.18 -1.09
C LEU A 152 -29.26 10.97 -0.89
N SER A 153 -30.02 10.94 -1.98
CA SER A 153 -31.43 10.55 -1.97
C SER A 153 -31.60 9.05 -1.61
N PHE A 154 -32.80 8.63 -1.29
CA PHE A 154 -33.11 7.23 -0.96
C PHE A 154 -32.66 6.26 -2.07
N MET A 155 -32.93 6.56 -3.34
CA MET A 155 -32.54 5.71 -4.47
C MET A 155 -31.04 5.66 -4.69
N GLU A 156 -30.34 6.76 -4.46
CA GLU A 156 -28.88 6.83 -4.53
C GLU A 156 -28.22 6.02 -3.40
N ASN A 157 -28.75 6.12 -2.18
CA ASN A 157 -28.31 5.30 -1.05
C ASN A 157 -28.54 3.80 -1.30
N LEU A 158 -29.69 3.44 -1.89
CA LEU A 158 -29.98 2.05 -2.25
C LEU A 158 -28.98 1.54 -3.31
N THR A 159 -28.70 2.33 -4.34
CA THR A 159 -27.72 2.01 -5.38
C THR A 159 -26.33 1.79 -4.76
N LEU A 160 -25.88 2.69 -3.90
CA LEU A 160 -24.59 2.59 -3.23
C LEU A 160 -24.51 1.35 -2.33
N THR A 161 -25.55 1.06 -1.57
CA THR A 161 -25.63 -0.11 -0.69
C THR A 161 -25.55 -1.42 -1.48
N LEU A 162 -26.29 -1.51 -2.59
CA LEU A 162 -26.24 -2.67 -3.47
C LEU A 162 -24.85 -2.82 -4.15
N ALA A 163 -24.28 -1.72 -4.64
CA ALA A 163 -22.93 -1.73 -5.22
C ALA A 163 -21.89 -2.20 -4.20
N ARG A 164 -21.92 -1.70 -2.98
CA ARG A 164 -21.04 -2.12 -1.88
C ARG A 164 -21.17 -3.61 -1.59
N LYS A 165 -22.40 -4.11 -1.47
CA LYS A 165 -22.68 -5.50 -1.09
C LYS A 165 -22.34 -6.50 -2.21
N ILE A 166 -22.67 -6.17 -3.45
CA ILE A 166 -22.58 -7.11 -4.59
C ILE A 166 -21.25 -7.00 -5.33
N ILE A 167 -20.72 -5.78 -5.51
CA ILE A 167 -19.56 -5.52 -6.37
C ILE A 167 -18.32 -5.16 -5.56
N PHE A 168 -18.37 -4.09 -4.75
CA PHE A 168 -17.18 -3.59 -4.06
C PHE A 168 -16.63 -4.62 -3.07
N LYS A 169 -17.49 -5.35 -2.36
CA LYS A 169 -17.06 -6.46 -1.50
C LYS A 169 -16.30 -7.54 -2.27
N LYS A 170 -16.72 -7.87 -3.50
CA LYS A 170 -16.02 -8.85 -4.34
C LYS A 170 -14.66 -8.33 -4.81
N VAL A 171 -14.57 -7.03 -5.12
CA VAL A 171 -13.29 -6.38 -5.46
C VAL A 171 -12.36 -6.41 -4.25
N LEU A 172 -12.81 -5.94 -3.10
CA LEU A 172 -12.03 -5.96 -1.86
C LEU A 172 -11.57 -7.37 -1.46
N ASN A 173 -12.42 -8.38 -1.64
CA ASN A 173 -12.04 -9.77 -1.36
C ASN A 173 -10.88 -10.27 -2.23
N ARG A 174 -10.68 -9.74 -3.44
CA ARG A 174 -9.50 -10.05 -4.27
C ARG A 174 -8.21 -9.48 -3.69
N PHE A 175 -8.31 -8.43 -2.90
CA PHE A 175 -7.21 -7.88 -2.10
C PHE A 175 -7.11 -8.54 -0.71
N GLY A 176 -7.76 -9.69 -0.51
CA GLY A 176 -7.77 -10.40 0.75
C GLY A 176 -8.85 -9.95 1.75
N GLY A 177 -9.63 -8.93 1.42
CA GLY A 177 -10.76 -8.46 2.21
C GLY A 177 -10.42 -7.61 3.45
N ASN A 178 -9.13 -7.45 3.77
CA ASN A 178 -8.66 -6.74 4.97
C ASN A 178 -7.97 -5.41 4.65
N LEU A 179 -7.83 -5.06 3.36
CA LEU A 179 -7.10 -3.87 2.95
C LEU A 179 -7.75 -2.61 3.51
N ARG A 180 -7.01 -1.92 4.36
CA ARG A 180 -7.40 -0.68 5.04
C ARG A 180 -6.77 0.55 4.38
N ILE A 181 -5.48 0.44 4.04
CA ILE A 181 -4.69 1.53 3.47
C ILE A 181 -3.91 1.02 2.26
N ALA A 182 -3.99 1.78 1.16
CA ALA A 182 -3.17 1.64 -0.02
C ALA A 182 -2.28 2.88 -0.15
N VAL A 183 -0.96 2.69 -0.13
CA VAL A 183 0.04 3.77 -0.18
C VAL A 183 0.70 3.78 -1.55
N SER A 184 0.57 4.89 -2.26
CA SER A 184 1.26 5.11 -3.53
C SER A 184 2.43 6.06 -3.35
N GLY A 185 3.61 5.67 -3.82
CA GLY A 185 4.83 6.46 -3.69
C GLY A 185 5.74 6.41 -4.92
N ALA A 186 6.89 7.06 -4.82
CA ALA A 186 7.92 7.20 -5.86
C ALA A 186 7.53 8.08 -7.06
N SER A 187 6.25 8.28 -7.37
CA SER A 187 5.75 9.23 -8.38
C SER A 187 4.27 9.55 -8.13
N ALA A 188 3.72 10.52 -8.85
CA ALA A 188 2.32 10.91 -8.70
C ALA A 188 1.38 9.83 -9.26
N LEU A 189 0.36 9.48 -8.48
CA LEU A 189 -0.77 8.68 -8.93
C LEU A 189 -1.76 9.58 -9.68
N SER A 190 -2.37 9.08 -10.76
CA SER A 190 -3.38 9.86 -11.47
C SER A 190 -4.62 10.10 -10.58
N PRO A 191 -5.23 11.29 -10.64
CA PRO A 191 -6.42 11.57 -9.83
C PRO A 191 -7.54 10.55 -10.04
N GLN A 192 -7.74 10.11 -11.26
CA GLN A 192 -8.76 9.12 -11.62
C GLN A 192 -8.57 7.79 -10.87
N VAL A 193 -7.32 7.33 -10.71
CA VAL A 193 -7.02 6.07 -9.99
C VAL A 193 -7.03 6.29 -8.48
N ALA A 194 -6.62 7.47 -8.02
CA ALA A 194 -6.66 7.81 -6.60
C ALA A 194 -8.10 7.96 -6.06
N GLU A 195 -9.03 8.43 -6.90
CA GLU A 195 -10.45 8.57 -6.54
C GLU A 195 -11.23 7.25 -6.58
N PHE A 196 -10.73 6.28 -7.35
CA PHE A 196 -11.32 4.94 -7.50
C PHE A 196 -11.14 4.11 -6.23
#